data_43c9008676e18647b8f819eafe99414f
#
_entry.id   43c9008676e18647b8f819eafe99414f
#
_cell.length_a   1.000
_cell.length_b   1.000
_cell.length_c   1.000
_cell.angle_alpha   90.00
_cell.angle_beta   90.00
_cell.angle_gamma   90.00
#
_symmetry.space_group_name_H-M   'P 1'
#
loop_
_entity.id
_entity.type
_entity.pdbx_description
1 polymer ?
#
loop_
_entity_poly.entity_id
_entity_poly.type
_entity_poly.pdbx_seq_one_letter_code
_entity_poly.pdbx_strand_id
1 'polypeptide(L)'
;VIDEGQQSHGFGKQPSGDIIRCRRYVGLIRSAGAALDISYERISGALGSLLLVWASVEKAVRHEVVRGHGHLPPRAHGIAAAFRTWESSVIQSQPANSLGPLLATALRSQLQMPLNVRNGLCHGLVGISAANENMQATLRWEMNDERHAISWDDLQEQLRWLSRLPQAVSVISNPSLERPGNRATNTAENRAWWRSEFSLDISEP
;
A
#
# COMPACT_ATOMS: atom_id res chain seq x y z
N VAL A 1 31.95 -54.97 -22.14
CA VAL A 1 32.59 -54.11 -21.14
C VAL A 1 31.65 -52.92 -20.98
N ILE A 2 30.89 -52.90 -19.91
CA ILE A 2 29.91 -51.89 -19.57
C ILE A 2 30.55 -51.04 -18.49
N ASP A 3 30.67 -49.74 -18.73
CA ASP A 3 31.19 -48.77 -17.77
C ASP A 3 30.01 -47.99 -17.19
N GLU A 4 29.76 -48.18 -15.88
CA GLU A 4 28.71 -47.49 -15.13
C GLU A 4 29.25 -46.15 -14.59
N GLY A 5 28.88 -45.06 -15.24
CA GLY A 5 29.14 -43.70 -14.77
C GLY A 5 28.10 -43.23 -13.73
N GLN A 6 28.50 -43.22 -12.45
CA GLN A 6 27.73 -42.59 -11.37
C GLN A 6 27.55 -41.11 -11.59
N GLN A 7 26.29 -40.65 -11.78
CA GLN A 7 25.92 -39.24 -11.71
C GLN A 7 25.54 -38.88 -10.28
N SER A 8 26.38 -38.10 -9.64
CA SER A 8 26.12 -37.45 -8.36
C SER A 8 25.09 -36.32 -8.54
N HIS A 9 23.91 -36.49 -7.95
CA HIS A 9 22.91 -35.41 -7.82
C HIS A 9 23.38 -34.33 -6.86
N GLY A 10 23.74 -33.18 -7.43
CA GLY A 10 23.99 -31.96 -6.68
C GLY A 10 22.73 -31.46 -6.02
N PHE A 11 22.75 -31.34 -4.70
CA PHE A 11 21.75 -30.66 -3.89
C PHE A 11 21.68 -29.21 -4.32
N GLY A 12 20.57 -28.84 -4.99
CA GLY A 12 20.27 -27.48 -5.35
C GLY A 12 20.08 -26.60 -4.09
N LYS A 13 20.84 -25.52 -4.05
CA LYS A 13 20.67 -24.44 -3.06
C LYS A 13 19.21 -23.95 -3.06
N GLN A 14 18.58 -24.02 -1.90
CA GLN A 14 17.31 -23.32 -1.67
C GLN A 14 17.53 -21.82 -1.89
N PRO A 15 16.70 -21.15 -2.71
CA PRO A 15 16.71 -19.71 -2.77
C PRO A 15 16.18 -19.19 -1.43
N SER A 16 17.01 -18.40 -0.75
CA SER A 16 16.61 -17.61 0.40
C SER A 16 15.51 -16.64 -0.06
N GLY A 17 14.28 -16.93 0.34
CA GLY A 17 13.15 -16.03 0.09
C GLY A 17 13.40 -14.68 0.76
N ASP A 18 13.59 -13.67 -0.05
CA ASP A 18 13.72 -12.30 0.41
C ASP A 18 12.42 -11.90 1.10
N ILE A 19 12.47 -11.83 2.43
CA ILE A 19 11.44 -11.19 3.23
C ILE A 19 11.51 -9.71 2.87
N ILE A 20 10.54 -9.24 2.09
CA ILE A 20 10.39 -7.81 1.80
C ILE A 20 10.09 -7.11 3.12
N ARG A 21 11.15 -6.69 3.80
CA ARG A 21 11.03 -5.84 4.99
C ARG A 21 10.65 -4.44 4.52
N CYS A 22 9.42 -4.05 4.79
CA CYS A 22 9.00 -2.64 4.78
C CYS A 22 9.83 -1.85 5.81
N ARG A 23 11.05 -1.46 5.44
CA ARG A 23 12.03 -0.86 6.36
C ARG A 23 12.06 0.67 6.29
N ARG A 24 10.92 1.35 6.16
CA ARG A 24 10.93 2.83 6.16
C ARG A 24 9.81 3.54 6.92
N TYR A 25 9.08 2.84 7.79
CA TYR A 25 8.22 3.52 8.76
C TYR A 25 8.54 3.01 10.15
N VAL A 26 9.73 3.32 10.66
CA VAL A 26 10.10 3.03 12.04
C VAL A 26 10.28 4.32 12.78
N GLY A 27 9.30 4.62 13.54
CA GLY A 27 9.39 5.52 14.66
C GLY A 27 8.45 5.07 15.76
N LEU A 28 9.01 4.36 16.72
CA LEU A 28 8.58 4.19 18.10
C LEU A 28 7.48 3.19 18.48
N ILE A 29 7.86 2.50 19.55
CA ILE A 29 7.13 1.71 20.55
C ILE A 29 7.00 0.24 20.20
N ARG A 30 8.10 -0.51 20.47
CA ARG A 30 8.00 -1.90 20.91
C ARG A 30 7.37 -1.90 22.31
N SER A 31 6.06 -1.98 22.35
CA SER A 31 5.36 -2.49 23.51
C SER A 31 5.53 -4.01 23.48
N ALA A 32 6.27 -4.56 24.43
CA ALA A 32 6.29 -5.99 24.73
C ALA A 32 4.92 -6.35 25.31
N GLY A 33 3.91 -6.39 24.43
CA GLY A 33 2.56 -6.85 24.74
C GLY A 33 2.46 -8.32 24.40
N ALA A 34 1.86 -9.11 25.29
CA ALA A 34 1.56 -10.53 25.17
C ALA A 34 1.28 -10.95 23.73
N ALA A 35 1.86 -12.06 23.30
CA ALA A 35 1.57 -12.68 22.01
C ALA A 35 0.04 -12.87 21.93
N LEU A 36 -0.63 -11.94 21.28
CA LEU A 36 -2.08 -12.00 21.09
C LEU A 36 -2.34 -13.24 20.24
N ASP A 37 -3.07 -14.18 20.80
CA ASP A 37 -3.59 -15.32 20.04
C ASP A 37 -4.46 -14.75 18.90
N ILE A 38 -3.90 -14.77 17.67
CA ILE A 38 -4.56 -14.22 16.50
C ILE A 38 -5.47 -15.30 15.95
N SER A 39 -6.74 -15.22 16.32
CA SER A 39 -7.76 -16.17 15.89
C SER A 39 -8.05 -16.06 14.38
N TYR A 40 -8.60 -17.12 13.84
CA TYR A 40 -9.04 -17.17 12.44
C TYR A 40 -10.07 -16.06 12.12
N GLU A 41 -10.98 -15.76 13.04
CA GLU A 41 -11.98 -14.70 12.89
C GLU A 41 -11.32 -13.32 12.76
N ARG A 42 -10.29 -13.06 13.55
CA ARG A 42 -9.53 -11.78 13.45
C ARG A 42 -8.86 -11.63 12.10
N ILE A 43 -8.25 -12.70 11.58
CA ILE A 43 -7.61 -12.70 10.27
C ILE A 43 -8.64 -12.49 9.15
N SER A 44 -9.74 -13.25 9.20
CA SER A 44 -10.83 -13.10 8.23
C SER A 44 -11.45 -11.72 8.27
N GLY A 45 -11.61 -11.14 9.47
CA GLY A 45 -12.06 -9.76 9.65
C GLY A 45 -11.09 -8.74 9.05
N ALA A 46 -9.78 -8.95 9.20
CA ALA A 46 -8.77 -8.07 8.61
C ALA A 46 -8.75 -8.15 7.08
N LEU A 47 -8.91 -9.34 6.50
CA LEU A 47 -9.04 -9.50 5.04
C LEU A 47 -10.31 -8.81 4.52
N GLY A 48 -11.44 -8.97 5.20
CA GLY A 48 -12.68 -8.26 4.88
C GLY A 48 -12.49 -6.73 4.97
N SER A 49 -11.85 -6.26 6.02
CA SER A 49 -11.52 -4.84 6.20
C SER A 49 -10.61 -4.32 5.09
N LEU A 50 -9.61 -5.09 4.67
CA LEU A 50 -8.72 -4.73 3.57
C LEU A 50 -9.51 -4.48 2.28
N LEU A 51 -10.46 -5.36 1.94
CA LEU A 51 -11.30 -5.21 0.75
C LEU A 51 -12.19 -3.97 0.84
N LEU A 52 -12.82 -3.73 1.99
CA LEU A 52 -13.70 -2.57 2.19
C LEU A 52 -12.94 -1.25 2.13
N VAL A 53 -11.76 -1.19 2.76
CA VAL A 53 -10.92 0.01 2.73
C VAL A 53 -10.43 0.27 1.30
N TRP A 54 -10.00 -0.75 0.57
CA TRP A 54 -9.63 -0.60 -0.84
C TRP A 54 -10.79 -0.14 -1.71
N ALA A 55 -11.98 -0.68 -1.53
CA ALA A 55 -13.18 -0.21 -2.23
C ALA A 55 -13.47 1.27 -1.96
N SER A 56 -13.26 1.72 -0.71
CA SER A 56 -13.41 3.13 -0.33
C SER A 56 -12.38 4.04 -1.01
N VAL A 57 -11.11 3.62 -1.04
CA VAL A 57 -10.03 4.35 -1.73
C VAL A 57 -10.31 4.43 -3.24
N GLU A 58 -10.68 3.30 -3.85
CA GLU A 58 -11.04 3.26 -5.27
C GLU A 58 -12.22 4.16 -5.60
N LYS A 59 -13.27 4.13 -4.77
CA LYS A 59 -14.43 5.01 -4.91
C LYS A 59 -14.04 6.48 -4.86
N ALA A 60 -13.19 6.88 -3.91
CA ALA A 60 -12.73 8.26 -3.78
C ALA A 60 -11.97 8.71 -5.04
N VAL A 61 -11.03 7.89 -5.52
CA VAL A 61 -10.25 8.19 -6.74
C VAL A 61 -11.15 8.31 -7.95
N ARG A 62 -12.06 7.35 -8.16
CA ARG A 62 -13.01 7.40 -9.30
C ARG A 62 -13.93 8.61 -9.22
N HIS A 63 -14.39 8.99 -8.03
CA HIS A 63 -15.18 10.19 -7.82
C HIS A 63 -14.43 11.43 -8.29
N GLU A 64 -13.18 11.60 -7.92
CA GLU A 64 -12.36 12.74 -8.33
C GLU A 64 -12.05 12.73 -9.85
N VAL A 65 -11.84 11.57 -10.44
CA VAL A 65 -11.70 11.43 -11.90
C VAL A 65 -12.98 11.87 -12.60
N VAL A 66 -14.15 11.40 -12.16
CA VAL A 66 -15.45 11.79 -12.73
C VAL A 66 -15.70 13.28 -12.55
N ARG A 67 -15.36 13.83 -11.39
CA ARG A 67 -15.52 15.26 -11.13
C ARG A 67 -14.67 16.11 -12.09
N GLY A 68 -13.45 15.67 -12.41
CA GLY A 68 -12.56 16.39 -13.33
C GLY A 68 -12.89 16.21 -14.82
N HIS A 69 -13.40 15.03 -15.20
CA HIS A 69 -13.64 14.68 -16.62
C HIS A 69 -15.13 14.65 -17.01
N GLY A 70 -16.06 14.80 -16.05
CA GLY A 70 -17.50 14.64 -16.28
C GLY A 70 -17.96 13.18 -16.38
N HIS A 71 -17.06 12.22 -16.61
CA HIS A 71 -17.34 10.79 -16.70
C HIS A 71 -16.08 9.98 -16.35
N LEU A 72 -16.24 8.68 -16.10
CA LEU A 72 -15.11 7.78 -15.94
C LEU A 72 -14.57 7.34 -17.32
N PRO A 73 -13.35 7.73 -17.71
CA PRO A 73 -12.79 7.32 -18.99
C PRO A 73 -12.67 5.79 -19.10
N PRO A 74 -12.88 5.16 -20.29
CA PRO A 74 -12.77 3.71 -20.46
C PRO A 74 -11.43 3.12 -19.96
N ARG A 75 -10.35 3.86 -20.13
CA ARG A 75 -9.01 3.47 -19.64
C ARG A 75 -8.84 3.51 -18.13
N ALA A 76 -9.81 4.03 -17.37
CA ALA A 76 -9.75 4.18 -15.91
C ALA A 76 -10.58 3.12 -15.14
N HIS A 77 -10.98 2.01 -15.78
CA HIS A 77 -11.81 0.99 -15.13
C HIS A 77 -11.09 0.18 -14.06
N GLY A 78 -9.79 -0.13 -14.21
CA GLY A 78 -9.01 -0.80 -13.17
C GLY A 78 -8.46 0.19 -12.15
N ILE A 79 -8.27 -0.26 -10.89
CA ILE A 79 -7.80 0.60 -9.79
C ILE A 79 -6.47 1.31 -10.10
N ALA A 80 -5.48 0.57 -10.60
CA ALA A 80 -4.18 1.16 -10.98
C ALA A 80 -4.32 2.17 -12.12
N ALA A 81 -5.25 1.94 -13.05
CA ALA A 81 -5.54 2.85 -14.15
C ALA A 81 -6.29 4.09 -13.66
N ALA A 82 -7.24 3.93 -12.73
CA ALA A 82 -7.92 5.05 -12.10
C ALA A 82 -6.95 5.99 -11.36
N PHE A 83 -5.99 5.42 -10.62
CA PHE A 83 -4.95 6.20 -9.95
C PHE A 83 -4.05 6.98 -10.94
N ARG A 84 -3.63 6.34 -12.03
CA ARG A 84 -2.86 7.03 -13.07
C ARG A 84 -3.64 8.19 -13.70
N THR A 85 -4.92 7.95 -13.99
CA THR A 85 -5.79 9.00 -14.57
C THR A 85 -6.00 10.15 -13.59
N TRP A 86 -6.25 9.84 -12.31
CA TRP A 86 -6.37 10.83 -11.24
C TRP A 86 -5.09 11.65 -11.08
N GLU A 87 -3.94 11.01 -10.94
CA GLU A 87 -2.63 11.69 -10.86
C GLU A 87 -2.43 12.65 -12.04
N SER A 88 -2.65 12.16 -13.26
CA SER A 88 -2.53 12.99 -14.47
C SER A 88 -3.47 14.19 -14.43
N SER A 89 -4.71 14.02 -13.96
CA SER A 89 -5.67 15.12 -13.81
C SER A 89 -5.22 16.17 -12.80
N VAL A 90 -4.66 15.73 -11.65
CA VAL A 90 -4.12 16.64 -10.64
C VAL A 90 -2.93 17.44 -11.20
N ILE A 91 -1.99 16.76 -11.87
CA ILE A 91 -0.82 17.40 -12.48
C ILE A 91 -1.21 18.43 -13.53
N GLN A 92 -2.26 18.14 -14.34
CA GLN A 92 -2.71 19.05 -15.39
C GLN A 92 -3.53 20.23 -14.89
N SER A 93 -4.25 20.06 -13.78
CA SER A 93 -5.19 21.06 -13.25
C SER A 93 -4.57 22.02 -12.23
N GLN A 94 -3.42 21.70 -11.69
CA GLN A 94 -2.80 22.49 -10.62
C GLN A 94 -1.45 23.08 -11.04
N PRO A 95 -1.05 24.23 -10.44
CA PRO A 95 0.26 24.83 -10.72
C PRO A 95 1.40 23.85 -10.37
N ALA A 96 2.42 23.79 -11.22
CA ALA A 96 3.55 22.88 -11.06
C ALA A 96 4.34 23.11 -9.74
N ASN A 97 4.31 24.32 -9.19
CA ASN A 97 4.95 24.68 -7.93
C ASN A 97 4.06 24.43 -6.69
N SER A 98 2.83 23.95 -6.88
CA SER A 98 1.96 23.54 -5.76
C SER A 98 2.32 22.16 -5.24
N LEU A 99 1.83 21.81 -4.03
CA LEU A 99 2.05 20.46 -3.46
C LEU A 99 1.22 19.37 -4.15
N GLY A 100 0.09 19.70 -4.77
CA GLY A 100 -0.84 18.73 -5.32
C GLY A 100 -0.19 17.72 -6.28
N PRO A 101 0.54 18.16 -7.34
CA PRO A 101 1.25 17.24 -8.23
C PRO A 101 2.23 16.32 -7.50
N LEU A 102 3.04 16.86 -6.59
CA LEU A 102 4.01 16.09 -5.82
C LEU A 102 3.33 15.06 -4.91
N LEU A 103 2.24 15.47 -4.24
CA LEU A 103 1.44 14.60 -3.37
C LEU A 103 0.75 13.48 -4.16
N ALA A 104 0.19 13.78 -5.33
CA ALA A 104 -0.45 12.78 -6.18
C ALA A 104 0.54 11.72 -6.64
N THR A 105 1.75 12.13 -7.06
CA THR A 105 2.82 11.22 -7.47
C THR A 105 3.34 10.40 -6.28
N ALA A 106 3.58 11.02 -5.12
CA ALA A 106 4.02 10.32 -3.92
C ALA A 106 2.98 9.30 -3.45
N LEU A 107 1.70 9.67 -3.40
CA LEU A 107 0.62 8.78 -3.01
C LEU A 107 0.51 7.57 -3.95
N ARG A 108 0.54 7.78 -5.27
CA ARG A 108 0.51 6.69 -6.24
C ARG A 108 1.71 5.75 -6.09
N SER A 109 2.90 6.29 -5.89
CA SER A 109 4.11 5.49 -5.67
C SER A 109 4.02 4.65 -4.39
N GLN A 110 3.58 5.24 -3.28
CA GLN A 110 3.44 4.54 -2.00
C GLN A 110 2.34 3.48 -2.02
N LEU A 111 1.30 3.66 -2.84
CA LEU A 111 0.22 2.68 -3.00
C LEU A 111 0.62 1.41 -3.75
N GLN A 112 1.74 1.40 -4.45
CA GLN A 112 2.14 0.24 -5.24
C GLN A 112 2.31 -1.02 -4.39
N MET A 113 2.98 -0.89 -3.23
CA MET A 113 3.19 -2.00 -2.33
C MET A 113 1.88 -2.51 -1.69
N PRO A 114 1.03 -1.67 -1.06
CA PRO A 114 -0.28 -2.10 -0.57
C PRO A 114 -1.18 -2.72 -1.64
N LEU A 115 -1.11 -2.26 -2.88
CA LEU A 115 -1.85 -2.84 -4.00
C LEU A 115 -1.36 -4.26 -4.31
N ASN A 116 -0.05 -4.49 -4.28
CA ASN A 116 0.53 -5.82 -4.45
C ASN A 116 0.11 -6.77 -3.33
N VAL A 117 0.13 -6.29 -2.07
CA VAL A 117 -0.38 -7.07 -0.91
C VAL A 117 -1.85 -7.44 -1.11
N ARG A 118 -2.71 -6.46 -1.45
CA ARG A 118 -4.14 -6.72 -1.71
C ARG A 118 -4.32 -7.76 -2.81
N ASN A 119 -3.63 -7.61 -3.93
CA ASN A 119 -3.74 -8.55 -5.05
C ASN A 119 -3.25 -9.94 -4.66
N GLY A 120 -2.11 -10.03 -3.97
CA GLY A 120 -1.56 -11.28 -3.49
C GLY A 120 -2.51 -12.00 -2.52
N LEU A 121 -3.04 -11.29 -1.54
CA LEU A 121 -3.98 -11.87 -0.57
C LEU A 121 -5.31 -12.27 -1.20
N CYS A 122 -5.79 -11.56 -2.23
CA CYS A 122 -7.05 -11.89 -2.90
C CYS A 122 -6.94 -13.06 -3.88
N HIS A 123 -5.79 -13.25 -4.52
CA HIS A 123 -5.64 -14.17 -5.64
C HIS A 123 -4.66 -15.30 -5.39
N GLY A 124 -3.78 -15.16 -4.42
CA GLY A 124 -2.67 -16.08 -4.19
C GLY A 124 -2.47 -16.51 -2.74
N LEU A 125 -3.42 -16.24 -1.82
CA LEU A 125 -3.28 -16.61 -0.41
C LEU A 125 -3.06 -18.12 -0.29
N VAL A 126 -1.88 -18.52 0.22
CA VAL A 126 -1.49 -19.93 0.37
C VAL A 126 -1.43 -20.38 1.83
N GLY A 127 -1.39 -19.46 2.78
CA GLY A 127 -1.35 -19.84 4.18
C GLY A 127 -1.33 -18.70 5.18
N ILE A 128 -1.64 -19.08 6.39
CA ILE A 128 -1.62 -18.24 7.58
C ILE A 128 -0.78 -18.95 8.61
N SER A 129 0.17 -18.26 9.22
CA SER A 129 0.93 -18.78 10.37
C SER A 129 0.51 -18.02 11.61
N ALA A 130 0.15 -18.75 12.65
CA ALA A 130 -0.10 -18.17 13.97
C ALA A 130 1.20 -17.58 14.55
N ALA A 131 1.04 -16.64 15.47
CA ALA A 131 2.15 -16.15 16.29
C ALA A 131 2.67 -17.27 17.20
N ASN A 132 3.98 -17.26 17.45
CA ASN A 132 4.61 -18.05 18.50
C ASN A 132 5.64 -17.17 19.23
N GLU A 133 6.36 -17.74 20.22
CA GLU A 133 7.30 -17.00 21.07
C GLU A 133 8.35 -16.19 20.29
N ASN A 134 8.71 -16.64 19.07
CA ASN A 134 9.79 -16.07 18.27
C ASN A 134 9.32 -15.43 16.96
N MET A 135 8.05 -15.62 16.56
CA MET A 135 7.54 -15.17 15.26
C MET A 135 6.14 -14.55 15.39
N GLN A 136 5.98 -13.42 14.73
CA GLN A 136 4.66 -12.80 14.57
C GLN A 136 3.78 -13.63 13.63
N ALA A 137 2.46 -13.52 13.80
CA ALA A 137 1.52 -14.06 12.82
C ALA A 137 1.78 -13.46 11.45
N THR A 138 1.72 -14.29 10.42
CA THR A 138 1.98 -13.88 9.04
C THR A 138 0.93 -14.43 8.09
N LEU A 139 0.59 -13.63 7.07
CA LEU A 139 -0.15 -14.07 5.91
C LEU A 139 0.83 -14.27 4.76
N ARG A 140 0.69 -15.37 4.03
CA ARG A 140 1.58 -15.72 2.91
C ARG A 140 0.76 -15.90 1.65
N TRP A 141 1.30 -15.41 0.55
CA TRP A 141 0.72 -15.61 -0.77
C TRP A 141 1.80 -15.93 -1.79
N GLU A 142 1.37 -16.49 -2.91
CA GLU A 142 2.22 -16.78 -4.05
C GLU A 142 1.65 -16.07 -5.28
N MET A 143 2.51 -15.37 -5.99
CA MET A 143 2.13 -14.64 -7.20
C MET A 143 3.33 -14.60 -8.15
N ASN A 144 3.13 -14.98 -9.40
CA ASN A 144 4.18 -15.08 -10.42
C ASN A 144 5.35 -15.99 -9.99
N ASP A 145 5.05 -17.12 -9.36
CA ASP A 145 6.03 -18.11 -8.82
C ASP A 145 6.92 -17.55 -7.68
N GLU A 146 6.60 -16.37 -7.16
CA GLU A 146 7.28 -15.76 -6.03
C GLU A 146 6.43 -15.88 -4.76
N ARG A 147 7.11 -16.23 -3.65
CA ARG A 147 6.48 -16.31 -2.32
C ARG A 147 6.68 -15.02 -1.56
N HIS A 148 5.58 -14.50 -1.09
CA HIS A 148 5.51 -13.26 -0.32
C HIS A 148 4.89 -13.50 1.05
N ALA A 149 5.19 -12.61 1.99
CA ALA A 149 4.57 -12.63 3.31
C ALA A 149 4.41 -11.20 3.85
N ILE A 150 3.37 -11.01 4.67
CA ILE A 150 3.18 -9.81 5.47
C ILE A 150 2.93 -10.20 6.90
N SER A 151 3.54 -9.49 7.85
CA SER A 151 3.25 -9.67 9.27
C SER A 151 1.85 -9.12 9.61
N TRP A 152 1.28 -9.61 10.71
CA TRP A 152 0.02 -9.08 11.20
C TRP A 152 0.10 -7.58 11.52
N ASP A 153 1.16 -7.15 12.16
CA ASP A 153 1.34 -5.74 12.54
C ASP A 153 1.47 -4.83 11.32
N ASP A 154 2.25 -5.24 10.30
CA ASP A 154 2.36 -4.51 9.04
C ASP A 154 1.02 -4.41 8.31
N LEU A 155 0.22 -5.48 8.32
CA LEU A 155 -1.13 -5.47 7.74
C LEU A 155 -2.03 -4.47 8.47
N GLN A 156 -2.00 -4.45 9.81
CA GLN A 156 -2.78 -3.50 10.61
C GLN A 156 -2.33 -2.05 10.38
N GLU A 157 -1.03 -1.83 10.22
CA GLU A 157 -0.51 -0.50 9.89
C GLU A 157 -0.96 -0.06 8.49
N GLN A 158 -0.88 -0.94 7.49
CA GLN A 158 -1.41 -0.66 6.15
C GLN A 158 -2.90 -0.33 6.17
N LEU A 159 -3.71 -1.08 6.93
CA LEU A 159 -5.15 -0.82 7.05
C LEU A 159 -5.43 0.57 7.63
N ARG A 160 -4.71 0.94 8.70
CA ARG A 160 -4.83 2.28 9.32
C ARG A 160 -4.42 3.39 8.35
N TRP A 161 -3.37 3.19 7.58
CA TRP A 161 -2.94 4.16 6.59
C TRP A 161 -3.95 4.28 5.44
N LEU A 162 -4.34 3.17 4.82
CA LEU A 162 -5.30 3.12 3.72
C LEU A 162 -6.64 3.77 4.09
N SER A 163 -7.11 3.62 5.34
CA SER A 163 -8.38 4.19 5.79
C SER A 163 -8.42 5.72 5.74
N ARG A 164 -7.28 6.39 5.76
CA ARG A 164 -7.16 7.87 5.66
C ARG A 164 -7.07 8.37 4.22
N LEU A 165 -6.76 7.48 3.26
CA LEU A 165 -6.49 7.88 1.88
C LEU A 165 -7.68 8.48 1.12
N PRO A 166 -8.95 8.07 1.33
CA PRO A 166 -10.08 8.74 0.70
C PRO A 166 -10.10 10.25 0.99
N GLN A 167 -9.77 10.64 2.21
CA GLN A 167 -9.65 12.05 2.58
C GLN A 167 -8.43 12.70 1.93
N ALA A 168 -7.26 12.03 1.92
CA ALA A 168 -6.07 12.55 1.24
C ALA A 168 -6.34 12.83 -0.24
N VAL A 169 -6.95 11.88 -0.97
CA VAL A 169 -7.33 12.03 -2.37
C VAL A 169 -8.23 13.24 -2.57
N SER A 170 -9.25 13.42 -1.73
CA SER A 170 -10.16 14.56 -1.80
C SER A 170 -9.44 15.88 -1.57
N VAL A 171 -8.56 15.97 -0.57
CA VAL A 171 -7.84 17.22 -0.26
C VAL A 171 -6.82 17.56 -1.37
N ILE A 172 -6.10 16.57 -1.90
CA ILE A 172 -5.16 16.76 -3.02
C ILE A 172 -5.89 17.27 -4.26
N SER A 173 -7.07 16.72 -4.55
CA SER A 173 -7.85 17.07 -5.75
C SER A 173 -8.53 18.44 -5.65
N ASN A 174 -8.74 18.95 -4.44
CA ASN A 174 -9.51 20.19 -4.20
C ASN A 174 -8.69 21.20 -3.37
N PRO A 175 -7.66 21.85 -3.97
CA PRO A 175 -6.83 22.80 -3.26
C PRO A 175 -7.57 24.04 -2.77
N SER A 176 -8.74 24.33 -3.37
CA SER A 176 -9.60 25.45 -3.02
C SER A 176 -10.59 25.16 -1.90
N LEU A 177 -10.65 23.93 -1.38
CA LEU A 177 -11.43 23.65 -0.18
C LEU A 177 -10.83 24.46 0.97
N GLU A 178 -11.48 25.57 1.30
CA GLU A 178 -11.13 26.48 2.38
C GLU A 178 -11.14 25.74 3.71
N ARG A 179 -10.02 25.12 4.03
CA ARG A 179 -9.73 24.70 5.40
C ARG A 179 -8.77 25.72 6.00
N PRO A 180 -8.85 25.99 7.30
CA PRO A 180 -7.90 26.85 7.97
C PRO A 180 -6.46 26.36 7.67
N GLY A 181 -5.68 27.20 6.98
CA GLY A 181 -4.35 26.86 6.47
C GLY A 181 -4.40 26.16 5.11
N ASN A 182 -4.18 26.92 4.05
CA ASN A 182 -4.05 26.40 2.67
C ASN A 182 -2.92 25.37 2.59
N ARG A 183 -3.27 24.07 2.64
CA ARG A 183 -2.31 22.95 2.62
C ARG A 183 -1.78 22.64 1.22
N ALA A 184 -2.21 23.36 0.20
CA ALA A 184 -1.79 23.19 -1.18
C ALA A 184 -0.48 23.92 -1.52
N THR A 185 -0.13 24.96 -0.75
CA THR A 185 1.10 25.73 -0.95
C THR A 185 2.33 24.92 -0.57
N ASN A 186 3.35 24.94 -1.41
CA ASN A 186 4.60 24.21 -1.18
C ASN A 186 5.48 24.92 -0.14
N THR A 187 5.19 24.69 1.15
CA THR A 187 5.95 25.20 2.29
C THR A 187 6.43 24.03 3.16
N ALA A 188 7.49 24.24 3.93
CA ALA A 188 8.00 23.24 4.88
C ALA A 188 6.94 22.82 5.90
N GLU A 189 6.11 23.78 6.39
CA GLU A 189 5.03 23.50 7.32
C GLU A 189 3.97 22.57 6.70
N ASN A 190 3.54 22.85 5.47
CA ASN A 190 2.55 22.04 4.78
C ASN A 190 3.10 20.64 4.45
N ARG A 191 4.37 20.51 4.06
CA ARG A 191 5.02 19.21 3.87
C ARG A 191 5.05 18.41 5.18
N ALA A 192 5.40 19.05 6.30
CA ALA A 192 5.40 18.42 7.62
C ALA A 192 4.00 17.96 8.01
N TRP A 193 2.98 18.76 7.74
CA TRP A 193 1.58 18.39 7.99
C TRP A 193 1.16 17.16 7.15
N TRP A 194 1.46 17.11 5.84
CA TRP A 194 1.15 15.97 4.99
C TRP A 194 1.86 14.69 5.45
N ARG A 195 3.11 14.82 5.90
CA ARG A 195 3.87 13.70 6.48
C ARG A 195 3.22 13.20 7.76
N SER A 196 2.85 14.10 8.66
CA SER A 196 2.23 13.75 9.94
C SER A 196 0.83 13.16 9.78
N GLU A 197 -0.01 13.79 8.96
CA GLU A 197 -1.43 13.42 8.84
C GLU A 197 -1.64 12.19 7.96
N PHE A 198 -0.93 12.09 6.84
CA PHE A 198 -1.16 11.04 5.84
C PHE A 198 0.07 10.16 5.59
N SER A 199 1.16 10.39 6.33
CA SER A 199 2.45 9.69 6.10
C SER A 199 2.94 9.81 4.65
N LEU A 200 2.61 10.92 3.98
CA LEU A 200 3.10 11.23 2.65
C LEU A 200 4.40 12.01 2.78
N ASP A 201 5.50 11.34 2.46
CA ASP A 201 6.82 11.97 2.44
C ASP A 201 7.10 12.54 1.06
N ILE A 202 7.20 13.85 1.00
CA ILE A 202 7.58 14.58 -0.21
C ILE A 202 9.00 15.06 0.02
N SER A 203 9.96 14.37 -0.58
CA SER A 203 11.36 14.77 -0.55
C SER A 203 11.51 16.19 -1.10
N GLU A 204 12.43 16.96 -0.55
CA GLU A 204 12.84 18.22 -1.19
C GLU A 204 13.47 17.89 -2.55
N PRO A 205 13.17 18.69 -3.58
CA PRO A 205 13.79 18.52 -4.89
C PRO A 205 15.30 18.69 -4.86
#